data_34aa8755f3ecf616470ad1d18ea16606
#
_entry.id   34aa8755f3ecf616470ad1d18ea16606
#
_cell.length_a   1.000
_cell.length_b   1.000
_cell.length_c   1.000
_cell.angle_alpha   90.00
_cell.angle_beta   90.00
_cell.angle_gamma   90.00
#
_symmetry.space_group_name_H-M   'P 1'
#
loop_
_entity.id
_entity.type
_entity.pdbx_description
1 polymer ?
#
loop_
_entity_poly.entity_id
_entity_poly.type
_entity_poly.pdbx_seq_one_letter_code
_entity_poly.pdbx_strand_id
1 'polypeptide(L)'
;MKRKPISLGLLALGIFSMLISCSGNPFDSYKIQRGTFNQTVIESGELAAVETKAFIMPRYGDYWYEMKIIGLLDHGTEVKAGDSIIQLDPSAVKKVIIELEGQLETEKANMDKLLVNQSNRRSELDTNLKNGLAAFNLKKLEMEYTRFESSQIRKAKELEFKQEEIRLEKIKRSIEFNKIVEKNDLIIQKIRINQMKKNIKSANDVLPRLTIRTPIPGIFQIARNRRNRTMLKIGDLIYQGANMGNVPNLTKMEVETQINEFDYQKISVGQKVIVRLDALPDVSFKGEVTLIEKLCYLKDQKSKQKVFDVEVKILEEDERLKPGMTVSCEFFCKELKNVIYVPLSCIDTTSTGHCVYLKKGNGYIPVNVKIGPSNNTQIVIYGDFKKGQRLVPVEETQKD
;
A
#
# COMPACT_ATOMS: atom_id res chain seq x y z
N MET A 1 18.11 56.16 77.89
CA MET A 1 17.56 55.15 77.05
C MET A 1 16.26 54.66 77.58
N LYS A 2 15.13 55.16 77.03
CA LYS A 2 13.77 54.92 77.63
C LYS A 2 13.00 54.04 76.59
N ARG A 3 12.66 52.80 76.94
CA ARG A 3 11.73 51.95 76.20
C ARG A 3 10.27 52.39 76.57
N LYS A 4 9.49 52.68 75.52
CA LYS A 4 8.05 52.93 75.69
C LYS A 4 7.28 51.60 75.49
N PRO A 5 6.23 51.28 76.28
CA PRO A 5 5.39 50.09 76.04
C PRO A 5 4.39 50.36 74.91
N ILE A 6 4.30 49.48 73.96
CA ILE A 6 3.29 49.48 72.90
C ILE A 6 2.04 48.77 73.45
N SER A 7 0.91 49.45 73.35
CA SER A 7 -0.35 49.17 73.93
C SER A 7 -0.99 47.82 73.48
N LEU A 8 -1.39 47.06 74.48
CA LEU A 8 -2.10 45.73 74.38
C LEU A 8 -3.56 45.86 73.82
N GLY A 9 -3.99 47.06 73.42
CA GLY A 9 -5.34 47.32 72.92
C GLY A 9 -5.59 47.05 71.43
N LEU A 10 -4.57 46.93 70.58
CA LEU A 10 -4.71 46.73 69.13
C LEU A 10 -4.76 45.26 68.73
N LEU A 11 -4.43 44.31 69.63
CA LEU A 11 -4.42 42.90 69.40
C LEU A 11 -5.78 42.23 69.54
N ALA A 12 -6.73 42.84 70.28
CA ALA A 12 -8.05 42.31 70.51
C ALA A 12 -9.05 42.60 69.35
N LEU A 13 -8.82 43.66 68.57
CA LEU A 13 -9.71 44.01 67.45
C LEU A 13 -9.41 43.24 66.15
N GLY A 14 -8.22 42.62 66.02
CA GLY A 14 -7.82 41.81 64.87
C GLY A 14 -8.34 40.39 64.94
N ILE A 15 -8.70 39.84 66.05
CA ILE A 15 -9.14 38.45 66.22
C ILE A 15 -10.67 38.30 66.03
N PHE A 16 -11.44 39.42 66.15
CA PHE A 16 -12.89 39.36 65.94
C PHE A 16 -13.32 39.49 64.45
N SER A 17 -12.43 39.89 63.53
CA SER A 17 -12.75 40.00 62.11
C SER A 17 -12.42 38.73 61.31
N MET A 18 -11.83 37.64 61.87
CA MET A 18 -11.51 36.38 61.22
C MET A 18 -12.60 35.31 61.41
N LEU A 19 -13.73 35.56 61.98
CA LEU A 19 -14.83 34.60 62.17
C LEU A 19 -16.03 34.82 61.22
N ILE A 20 -15.88 35.69 60.19
CA ILE A 20 -16.83 35.71 59.07
C ILE A 20 -16.15 34.93 57.90
N SER A 21 -15.86 33.67 58.18
CA SER A 21 -15.46 32.72 57.13
C SER A 21 -16.71 32.09 56.58
N CYS A 22 -17.01 32.44 55.33
CA CYS A 22 -17.72 31.69 54.33
C CYS A 22 -18.51 30.48 54.84
N SER A 23 -19.78 30.62 55.09
CA SER A 23 -20.73 29.55 54.88
C SER A 23 -20.91 29.42 53.35
N GLY A 24 -19.89 28.92 52.65
CA GLY A 24 -20.05 28.35 51.32
C GLY A 24 -21.03 27.20 51.47
N ASN A 25 -22.16 27.27 50.79
CA ASN A 25 -23.13 26.18 50.74
C ASN A 25 -22.37 24.91 50.31
N PRO A 26 -22.31 23.87 51.13
CA PRO A 26 -21.51 22.68 50.80
C PRO A 26 -22.13 21.83 49.70
N PHE A 27 -23.23 22.22 49.10
CA PHE A 27 -23.93 21.44 48.10
C PHE A 27 -23.89 22.14 46.76
N ASP A 28 -23.06 21.63 45.89
CA ASP A 28 -23.02 22.01 44.48
C ASP A 28 -24.31 21.48 43.81
N SER A 29 -25.32 22.35 43.72
CA SER A 29 -26.65 21.98 43.22
C SER A 29 -26.78 22.41 41.77
N TYR A 30 -27.05 21.44 40.88
CA TYR A 30 -27.28 21.67 39.46
C TYR A 30 -28.68 22.25 39.21
N LYS A 31 -28.77 23.38 38.51
CA LYS A 31 -30.06 24.00 38.16
C LYS A 31 -30.63 23.32 36.90
N ILE A 32 -31.82 22.78 37.00
CA ILE A 32 -32.53 22.19 35.86
C ILE A 32 -32.79 23.25 34.79
N GLN A 33 -32.33 22.98 33.59
CA GLN A 33 -32.55 23.82 32.42
C GLN A 33 -33.06 22.95 31.26
N ARG A 34 -33.88 23.56 30.40
CA ARG A 34 -34.24 22.97 29.11
C ARG A 34 -33.36 23.57 28.06
N GLY A 35 -32.81 22.73 27.18
CA GLY A 35 -31.92 23.18 26.15
C GLY A 35 -31.80 22.15 25.00
N THR A 36 -30.88 22.43 24.13
CA THR A 36 -30.49 21.48 23.08
C THR A 36 -29.43 20.55 23.66
N PHE A 37 -29.70 19.26 23.57
CA PHE A 37 -28.76 18.20 23.96
C PHE A 37 -28.20 17.50 22.72
N ASN A 38 -26.89 17.44 22.62
CA ASN A 38 -26.20 16.69 21.59
C ASN A 38 -25.76 15.32 22.13
N GLN A 39 -26.35 14.29 21.61
CA GLN A 39 -25.89 12.95 21.89
C GLN A 39 -24.58 12.72 21.09
N THR A 40 -23.49 12.54 21.82
CA THR A 40 -22.18 12.28 21.23
C THR A 40 -21.64 10.94 21.73
N VAL A 41 -20.86 10.28 20.88
CA VAL A 41 -20.06 9.10 21.21
C VAL A 41 -18.60 9.49 21.01
N ILE A 42 -17.75 9.20 22.00
CA ILE A 42 -16.32 9.50 21.93
C ILE A 42 -15.57 8.18 21.94
N GLU A 43 -14.77 7.97 20.88
CA GLU A 43 -13.92 6.79 20.75
C GLU A 43 -12.50 7.22 20.34
N SER A 44 -11.51 6.43 20.76
CA SER A 44 -10.12 6.64 20.36
C SER A 44 -9.87 5.97 19.01
N GLY A 45 -9.04 6.63 18.20
CA GLY A 45 -8.61 6.09 16.91
C GLY A 45 -7.15 6.39 16.63
N GLU A 46 -6.68 5.91 15.50
CA GLU A 46 -5.32 6.15 15.00
C GLU A 46 -5.40 6.85 13.64
N LEU A 47 -4.54 7.85 13.44
CA LEU A 47 -4.40 8.51 12.15
C LEU A 47 -3.74 7.58 11.15
N ALA A 48 -4.38 7.41 10.00
CA ALA A 48 -3.86 6.71 8.83
C ALA A 48 -3.86 7.63 7.60
N ALA A 49 -3.06 7.30 6.62
CA ALA A 49 -3.12 7.96 5.33
C ALA A 49 -4.09 7.20 4.42
N VAL A 50 -5.05 7.90 3.82
CA VAL A 50 -6.02 7.33 2.87
C VAL A 50 -5.34 6.58 1.74
N GLU A 51 -4.17 7.05 1.33
CA GLU A 51 -3.41 6.50 0.22
C GLU A 51 -1.97 6.24 0.63
N THR A 52 -1.57 4.97 0.63
CA THR A 52 -0.20 4.55 0.95
C THR A 52 0.37 3.75 -0.22
N LYS A 53 1.49 4.23 -0.78
CA LYS A 53 2.21 3.50 -1.83
C LYS A 53 3.20 2.53 -1.22
N ALA A 54 2.93 1.22 -1.36
CA ALA A 54 3.88 0.17 -1.02
C ALA A 54 4.87 -0.07 -2.17
N PHE A 55 6.16 -0.22 -1.85
CA PHE A 55 7.23 -0.55 -2.78
C PHE A 55 7.63 -1.99 -2.58
N ILE A 56 7.17 -2.82 -3.50
CA ILE A 56 7.45 -4.26 -3.51
C ILE A 56 8.52 -4.52 -4.56
N MET A 57 9.53 -5.36 -4.25
CA MET A 57 10.55 -5.75 -5.21
C MET A 57 9.90 -6.41 -6.44
N PRO A 58 10.03 -5.79 -7.63
CA PRO A 58 9.40 -6.32 -8.84
C PRO A 58 10.09 -7.58 -9.33
N ARG A 59 9.42 -8.31 -10.21
CA ARG A 59 10.04 -9.38 -10.96
C ARG A 59 10.84 -8.79 -12.11
N TYR A 60 12.17 -8.99 -12.09
CA TYR A 60 13.09 -8.53 -13.13
C TYR A 60 13.43 -9.60 -14.17
N GLY A 61 12.62 -10.66 -14.31
CA GLY A 61 12.87 -11.82 -15.16
C GLY A 61 13.24 -13.05 -14.33
N ASP A 62 13.74 -14.09 -15.00
CA ASP A 62 13.96 -15.39 -14.36
C ASP A 62 15.36 -15.54 -13.72
N TYR A 63 16.23 -14.54 -13.88
CA TYR A 63 17.62 -14.59 -13.41
C TYR A 63 17.86 -13.86 -12.09
N TRP A 64 16.95 -12.96 -11.65
CA TRP A 64 17.19 -12.06 -10.53
C TRP A 64 16.11 -12.21 -9.44
N TYR A 65 16.16 -13.33 -8.72
CA TYR A 65 15.25 -13.60 -7.59
C TYR A 65 15.57 -12.80 -6.35
N GLU A 66 16.85 -12.42 -6.20
CA GLU A 66 17.35 -11.65 -5.08
C GLU A 66 18.28 -10.55 -5.56
N MET A 67 18.23 -9.41 -4.87
CA MET A 67 19.09 -8.28 -5.15
C MET A 67 19.55 -7.63 -3.86
N LYS A 68 20.78 -7.09 -3.88
CA LYS A 68 21.35 -6.38 -2.76
C LYS A 68 20.96 -4.91 -2.81
N ILE A 69 20.62 -4.33 -1.64
CA ILE A 69 20.40 -2.89 -1.50
C ILE A 69 21.77 -2.20 -1.41
N ILE A 70 22.00 -1.21 -2.26
CA ILE A 70 23.21 -0.37 -2.24
C ILE A 70 22.92 1.08 -1.87
N GLY A 71 21.67 1.51 -1.99
CA GLY A 71 21.19 2.83 -1.56
C GLY A 71 19.82 2.71 -0.94
N LEU A 72 19.62 3.37 0.18
CA LEU A 72 18.37 3.38 0.93
C LEU A 72 18.22 4.73 1.60
N LEU A 73 17.11 5.39 1.39
CA LEU A 73 16.79 6.64 2.05
C LEU A 73 16.46 6.38 3.52
N ASP A 74 16.78 7.31 4.40
CA ASP A 74 16.54 7.15 5.83
C ASP A 74 15.04 7.10 6.16
N HIS A 75 14.70 6.32 7.19
CA HIS A 75 13.34 6.18 7.68
C HIS A 75 12.81 7.52 8.21
N GLY A 76 11.61 7.92 7.77
CA GLY A 76 10.99 9.17 8.18
C GLY A 76 11.38 10.39 7.34
N THR A 77 12.15 10.22 6.26
CA THR A 77 12.53 11.32 5.36
C THR A 77 11.35 11.73 4.48
N GLU A 78 11.11 13.02 4.35
CA GLU A 78 10.15 13.58 3.39
C GLU A 78 10.65 13.42 1.97
N VAL A 79 9.77 12.97 1.08
CA VAL A 79 10.05 12.71 -0.33
C VAL A 79 9.03 13.40 -1.23
N LYS A 80 9.50 13.85 -2.38
CA LYS A 80 8.67 14.40 -3.47
C LYS A 80 8.47 13.36 -4.56
N ALA A 81 7.43 13.52 -5.35
CA ALA A 81 7.22 12.68 -6.51
C ALA A 81 8.45 12.72 -7.45
N GLY A 82 8.98 11.54 -7.80
CA GLY A 82 10.19 11.37 -8.61
C GLY A 82 11.48 11.12 -7.82
N ASP A 83 11.49 11.34 -6.50
CA ASP A 83 12.68 11.11 -5.68
C ASP A 83 13.06 9.62 -5.62
N SER A 84 14.38 9.37 -5.60
CA SER A 84 14.93 8.01 -5.45
C SER A 84 14.89 7.60 -3.99
N ILE A 85 14.22 6.51 -3.68
CA ILE A 85 14.06 5.99 -2.32
C ILE A 85 14.93 4.76 -2.05
N ILE A 86 15.09 3.88 -3.05
CA ILE A 86 15.86 2.64 -2.93
C ILE A 86 16.67 2.43 -4.21
N GLN A 87 17.91 2.00 -4.07
CA GLN A 87 18.77 1.61 -5.16
C GLN A 87 19.27 0.19 -4.95
N LEU A 88 19.04 -0.65 -5.97
CA LEU A 88 19.47 -2.03 -5.99
C LEU A 88 20.79 -2.16 -6.77
N ASP A 89 21.59 -3.18 -6.43
CA ASP A 89 22.90 -3.42 -7.03
C ASP A 89 22.78 -3.85 -8.51
N PRO A 90 23.30 -3.07 -9.48
CA PRO A 90 23.26 -3.41 -10.88
C PRO A 90 24.31 -4.44 -11.30
N SER A 91 25.23 -4.84 -10.43
CA SER A 91 26.41 -5.66 -10.79
C SER A 91 26.04 -7.00 -11.40
N ALA A 92 25.03 -7.69 -10.83
CA ALA A 92 24.53 -8.96 -11.35
C ALA A 92 23.91 -8.80 -12.76
N VAL A 93 23.14 -7.72 -12.96
CA VAL A 93 22.51 -7.42 -14.26
C VAL A 93 23.57 -7.10 -15.31
N LYS A 94 24.54 -6.25 -14.97
CA LYS A 94 25.65 -5.90 -15.85
C LYS A 94 26.48 -7.12 -16.26
N LYS A 95 26.75 -8.04 -15.33
CA LYS A 95 27.45 -9.29 -15.62
C LYS A 95 26.72 -10.13 -16.66
N VAL A 96 25.41 -10.30 -16.51
CA VAL A 96 24.57 -11.05 -17.46
C VAL A 96 24.55 -10.36 -18.83
N ILE A 97 24.49 -9.02 -18.88
CA ILE A 97 24.56 -8.27 -20.13
C ILE A 97 25.88 -8.56 -20.88
N ILE A 98 27.02 -8.48 -20.20
CA ILE A 98 28.33 -8.75 -20.77
C ILE A 98 28.41 -10.19 -21.31
N GLU A 99 27.87 -11.14 -20.58
CA GLU A 99 27.81 -12.55 -21.02
C GLU A 99 26.94 -12.72 -22.26
N LEU A 100 25.75 -12.12 -22.30
CA LEU A 100 24.85 -12.15 -23.45
C LEU A 100 25.45 -11.44 -24.67
N GLU A 101 26.19 -10.36 -24.49
CA GLU A 101 26.93 -9.66 -25.56
C GLU A 101 28.03 -10.55 -26.14
N GLY A 102 28.77 -11.29 -25.31
CA GLY A 102 29.76 -12.27 -25.74
C GLY A 102 29.12 -13.42 -26.53
N GLN A 103 27.96 -13.92 -26.08
CA GLN A 103 27.19 -14.94 -26.83
C GLN A 103 26.69 -14.38 -28.17
N LEU A 104 26.22 -13.15 -28.23
CA LEU A 104 25.80 -12.50 -29.47
C LEU A 104 26.94 -12.40 -30.47
N GLU A 105 28.15 -12.05 -30.01
CA GLU A 105 29.32 -11.96 -30.88
C GLU A 105 29.71 -13.34 -31.43
N THR A 106 29.63 -14.37 -30.60
CA THR A 106 29.82 -15.77 -31.04
C THR A 106 28.80 -16.16 -32.10
N GLU A 107 27.50 -15.82 -31.91
CA GLU A 107 26.48 -16.12 -32.91
C GLU A 107 26.65 -15.34 -34.22
N LYS A 108 27.19 -14.12 -34.20
CA LYS A 108 27.56 -13.37 -35.38
C LYS A 108 28.72 -14.05 -36.11
N ALA A 109 29.77 -14.47 -35.41
CA ALA A 109 30.88 -15.21 -36.00
C ALA A 109 30.42 -16.55 -36.63
N ASN A 110 29.47 -17.25 -36.00
CA ASN A 110 28.84 -18.44 -36.57
C ASN A 110 28.07 -18.11 -37.87
N MET A 111 27.39 -16.96 -37.92
CA MET A 111 26.71 -16.50 -39.14
C MET A 111 27.71 -16.25 -40.28
N ASP A 112 28.84 -15.58 -40.00
CA ASP A 112 29.86 -15.30 -40.99
C ASP A 112 30.50 -16.60 -41.50
N LYS A 113 30.81 -17.55 -40.61
CA LYS A 113 31.28 -18.90 -40.97
C LYS A 113 30.24 -19.62 -41.84
N LEU A 114 28.97 -19.54 -41.53
CA LEU A 114 27.89 -20.15 -42.33
C LEU A 114 27.87 -19.56 -43.73
N LEU A 115 27.97 -18.22 -43.87
CA LEU A 115 27.98 -17.54 -45.17
C LEU A 115 29.17 -17.97 -46.02
N VAL A 116 30.37 -18.07 -45.45
CA VAL A 116 31.58 -18.54 -46.14
C VAL A 116 31.40 -20.00 -46.60
N ASN A 117 30.92 -20.89 -45.75
CA ASN A 117 30.67 -22.29 -46.08
C ASN A 117 29.62 -22.44 -47.19
N GLN A 118 28.56 -21.66 -47.16
CA GLN A 118 27.53 -21.63 -48.21
C GLN A 118 28.12 -21.14 -49.54
N SER A 119 28.96 -20.09 -49.52
CA SER A 119 29.65 -19.60 -50.72
C SER A 119 30.55 -20.68 -51.35
N ASN A 120 31.35 -21.34 -50.51
CA ASN A 120 32.23 -22.44 -50.99
C ASN A 120 31.39 -23.60 -51.58
N ARG A 121 30.31 -23.97 -50.92
CA ARG A 121 29.39 -25.02 -51.37
C ARG A 121 28.72 -24.68 -52.70
N ARG A 122 28.29 -23.44 -52.89
CA ARG A 122 27.75 -22.96 -54.17
C ARG A 122 28.78 -23.05 -55.29
N SER A 123 30.03 -22.66 -55.06
CA SER A 123 31.11 -22.71 -56.01
C SER A 123 31.40 -24.16 -56.40
N GLU A 124 31.44 -25.12 -55.47
CA GLU A 124 31.59 -26.55 -55.71
C GLU A 124 30.44 -27.09 -56.59
N LEU A 125 29.20 -26.78 -56.27
CA LEU A 125 28.01 -27.21 -57.01
C LEU A 125 27.97 -26.62 -58.42
N ASP A 126 28.38 -25.35 -58.61
CA ASP A 126 28.50 -24.71 -59.90
C ASP A 126 29.56 -25.42 -60.76
N THR A 127 30.70 -25.76 -60.15
CA THR A 127 31.75 -26.53 -60.82
C THR A 127 31.25 -27.94 -61.25
N ASN A 128 30.53 -28.61 -60.31
CA ASN A 128 29.93 -29.91 -60.60
C ASN A 128 28.89 -29.85 -61.71
N LEU A 129 28.11 -28.79 -61.80
CA LEU A 129 27.12 -28.53 -62.84
C LEU A 129 27.83 -28.33 -64.20
N LYS A 130 28.90 -27.52 -64.25
CA LYS A 130 29.70 -27.33 -65.49
C LYS A 130 30.31 -28.62 -65.99
N ASN A 131 30.90 -29.43 -65.12
CA ASN A 131 31.43 -30.72 -65.41
C ASN A 131 30.35 -31.70 -65.91
N GLY A 132 29.19 -31.73 -65.26
CA GLY A 132 28.04 -32.54 -65.65
C GLY A 132 27.49 -32.15 -67.04
N LEU A 133 27.40 -30.85 -67.33
CA LEU A 133 26.99 -30.35 -68.64
C LEU A 133 27.99 -30.74 -69.74
N ALA A 134 29.29 -30.64 -69.48
CA ALA A 134 30.33 -31.08 -70.44
C ALA A 134 30.25 -32.59 -70.75
N ALA A 135 30.11 -33.44 -69.74
CA ALA A 135 29.91 -34.85 -69.84
C ALA A 135 28.65 -35.22 -70.64
N PHE A 136 27.53 -34.56 -70.32
CA PHE A 136 26.28 -34.75 -71.07
C PHE A 136 26.43 -34.40 -72.56
N ASN A 137 27.05 -33.26 -72.88
CA ASN A 137 27.27 -32.82 -74.24
C ASN A 137 28.20 -33.80 -75.00
N LEU A 138 29.25 -34.30 -74.34
CA LEU A 138 30.14 -35.32 -74.94
C LEU A 138 29.35 -36.58 -75.27
N LYS A 139 28.57 -37.12 -74.36
CA LYS A 139 27.76 -38.32 -74.59
C LYS A 139 26.67 -38.09 -75.66
N LYS A 140 26.11 -36.88 -75.73
CA LYS A 140 25.20 -36.52 -76.82
C LYS A 140 25.88 -36.59 -78.18
N LEU A 141 27.07 -36.03 -78.33
CA LEU A 141 27.84 -36.07 -79.52
C LEU A 141 28.23 -37.52 -79.87
N GLU A 142 28.72 -38.34 -78.95
CA GLU A 142 28.99 -39.74 -79.15
C GLU A 142 27.76 -40.50 -79.69
N MET A 143 26.58 -40.26 -79.15
CA MET A 143 25.33 -40.86 -79.64
C MET A 143 25.02 -40.43 -81.10
N GLU A 144 25.23 -39.18 -81.44
CA GLU A 144 25.00 -38.64 -82.78
C GLU A 144 25.95 -39.27 -83.83
N TYR A 145 27.24 -39.50 -83.53
CA TYR A 145 28.19 -40.12 -84.34
C TYR A 145 27.91 -41.62 -84.60
N THR A 146 27.25 -42.32 -83.69
CA THR A 146 26.96 -43.76 -83.82
C THR A 146 25.71 -44.09 -84.65
N ARG A 147 25.14 -43.12 -85.36
CA ARG A 147 23.92 -43.29 -86.18
C ARG A 147 24.07 -44.40 -87.25
N PHE A 148 25.27 -44.62 -87.72
CA PHE A 148 25.56 -45.62 -88.79
C PHE A 148 26.13 -46.94 -88.25
N GLU A 149 26.24 -47.13 -86.97
CA GLU A 149 26.72 -48.28 -86.25
C GLU A 149 25.64 -49.38 -86.10
N SER A 150 26.05 -50.57 -85.65
CA SER A 150 25.14 -51.68 -85.42
C SER A 150 24.07 -51.35 -84.40
N SER A 151 22.90 -52.01 -84.49
CA SER A 151 21.80 -51.76 -83.59
C SER A 151 22.14 -51.98 -82.10
N GLN A 152 23.03 -52.91 -81.80
CA GLN A 152 23.51 -53.17 -80.43
C GLN A 152 24.38 -52.04 -79.91
N ILE A 153 25.29 -51.50 -80.67
CA ILE A 153 26.16 -50.37 -80.30
C ILE A 153 25.34 -49.13 -80.11
N ARG A 154 24.40 -48.85 -80.99
CA ARG A 154 23.46 -47.69 -80.82
C ARG A 154 22.69 -47.78 -79.55
N LYS A 155 22.13 -48.96 -79.25
CA LYS A 155 21.35 -49.11 -77.97
C LYS A 155 22.24 -48.96 -76.74
N ALA A 156 23.50 -49.44 -76.78
CA ALA A 156 24.43 -49.20 -75.65
C ALA A 156 24.74 -47.72 -75.46
N LYS A 157 24.98 -46.96 -76.52
CA LYS A 157 25.27 -45.53 -76.48
C LYS A 157 24.05 -44.71 -76.07
N GLU A 158 22.84 -45.09 -76.43
CA GLU A 158 21.60 -44.51 -75.98
C GLU A 158 21.43 -44.71 -74.50
N LEU A 159 21.75 -45.86 -73.94
CA LEU A 159 21.69 -46.10 -72.47
C LEU A 159 22.75 -45.30 -71.73
N GLU A 160 23.98 -45.16 -72.24
CA GLU A 160 25.03 -44.31 -71.67
C GLU A 160 24.61 -42.86 -71.67
N PHE A 161 24.04 -42.34 -72.75
CA PHE A 161 23.50 -40.99 -72.82
C PHE A 161 22.38 -40.76 -71.77
N LYS A 162 21.48 -41.74 -71.69
CA LYS A 162 20.38 -41.66 -70.69
C LYS A 162 20.87 -41.69 -69.23
N GLN A 163 21.97 -42.40 -68.95
CA GLN A 163 22.63 -42.35 -67.63
C GLN A 163 23.19 -40.97 -67.32
N GLU A 164 23.86 -40.30 -68.28
CA GLU A 164 24.38 -38.95 -68.06
C GLU A 164 23.24 -37.87 -67.93
N GLU A 165 22.14 -38.08 -68.67
CA GLU A 165 20.94 -37.24 -68.51
C GLU A 165 20.38 -37.32 -67.07
N ILE A 166 20.23 -38.54 -66.55
CA ILE A 166 19.76 -38.74 -65.14
C ILE A 166 20.80 -38.16 -64.18
N ARG A 167 22.09 -38.26 -64.43
CA ARG A 167 23.16 -37.71 -63.60
C ARG A 167 23.09 -36.18 -63.55
N LEU A 168 22.93 -35.56 -64.73
CA LEU A 168 22.78 -34.11 -64.83
C LEU A 168 21.52 -33.62 -64.08
N GLU A 169 20.42 -34.37 -64.24
CA GLU A 169 19.17 -34.03 -63.48
C GLU A 169 19.36 -34.13 -61.96
N LYS A 170 20.08 -35.15 -61.46
CA LYS A 170 20.46 -35.29 -60.06
C LYS A 170 21.26 -34.06 -59.54
N ILE A 171 22.25 -33.62 -60.37
CA ILE A 171 23.04 -32.42 -60.01
C ILE A 171 22.15 -31.20 -59.92
N LYS A 172 21.27 -30.97 -60.90
CA LYS A 172 20.31 -29.85 -60.87
C LYS A 172 19.40 -29.89 -59.63
N ARG A 173 18.84 -31.06 -59.33
CA ARG A 173 18.00 -31.24 -58.13
C ARG A 173 18.79 -31.01 -56.84
N SER A 174 20.07 -31.46 -56.80
CA SER A 174 20.93 -31.17 -55.60
C SER A 174 21.18 -29.69 -55.43
N ILE A 175 21.31 -28.91 -56.48
CA ILE A 175 21.47 -27.47 -56.42
C ILE A 175 20.17 -26.80 -55.81
N GLU A 176 19.00 -27.20 -56.30
CA GLU A 176 17.75 -26.67 -55.81
C GLU A 176 17.53 -27.03 -54.34
N PHE A 177 17.81 -28.27 -53.95
CA PHE A 177 17.73 -28.70 -52.57
C PHE A 177 18.68 -27.88 -51.65
N ASN A 178 19.95 -27.71 -52.08
CA ASN A 178 20.91 -26.90 -51.31
C ASN A 178 20.46 -25.44 -51.15
N LYS A 179 19.83 -24.82 -52.17
CA LYS A 179 19.28 -23.46 -52.04
C LYS A 179 18.22 -23.36 -50.92
N ILE A 180 17.38 -24.39 -50.78
CA ILE A 180 16.36 -24.46 -49.74
C ILE A 180 17.02 -24.60 -48.35
N VAL A 181 18.00 -25.50 -48.23
CA VAL A 181 18.77 -25.73 -46.99
C VAL A 181 19.47 -24.44 -46.56
N GLU A 182 20.22 -23.80 -47.46
CA GLU A 182 20.92 -22.55 -47.21
C GLU A 182 19.97 -21.45 -46.69
N LYS A 183 18.79 -21.31 -47.33
CA LYS A 183 17.80 -20.35 -46.93
C LYS A 183 17.30 -20.62 -45.49
N ASN A 184 17.02 -21.88 -45.17
CA ASN A 184 16.54 -22.28 -43.85
C ASN A 184 17.63 -22.08 -42.79
N ASP A 185 18.89 -22.44 -43.07
CA ASP A 185 20.00 -22.22 -42.13
C ASP A 185 20.21 -20.74 -41.83
N LEU A 186 20.12 -19.87 -42.85
CA LEU A 186 20.17 -18.42 -42.64
C LEU A 186 19.01 -17.89 -41.79
N ILE A 187 17.81 -18.42 -42.01
CA ILE A 187 16.64 -18.04 -41.20
C ILE A 187 16.86 -18.45 -39.75
N ILE A 188 17.29 -19.69 -39.50
CA ILE A 188 17.55 -20.19 -38.14
C ILE A 188 18.61 -19.33 -37.43
N GLN A 189 19.71 -19.03 -38.11
CA GLN A 189 20.79 -18.24 -37.54
C GLN A 189 20.35 -16.79 -37.26
N LYS A 190 19.57 -16.18 -38.14
CA LYS A 190 18.96 -14.86 -37.90
C LYS A 190 18.03 -14.87 -36.69
N ILE A 191 17.23 -15.93 -36.51
CA ILE A 191 16.34 -16.07 -35.34
C ILE A 191 17.18 -16.12 -34.07
N ARG A 192 18.27 -16.89 -33.99
CA ARG A 192 19.16 -16.97 -32.83
C ARG A 192 19.74 -15.60 -32.48
N ILE A 193 20.32 -14.92 -33.48
CA ILE A 193 20.85 -13.55 -33.27
C ILE A 193 19.79 -12.59 -32.79
N ASN A 194 18.58 -12.62 -33.34
CA ASN A 194 17.48 -11.76 -32.90
C ASN A 194 17.02 -12.10 -31.47
N GLN A 195 17.04 -13.38 -31.12
CA GLN A 195 16.72 -13.79 -29.75
C GLN A 195 17.75 -13.25 -28.73
N MET A 196 19.06 -13.35 -29.05
CA MET A 196 20.11 -12.77 -28.21
C MET A 196 19.97 -11.26 -28.07
N LYS A 197 19.69 -10.54 -29.16
CA LYS A 197 19.41 -9.09 -29.12
C LYS A 197 18.23 -8.75 -28.25
N LYS A 198 17.15 -9.54 -28.30
CA LYS A 198 15.98 -9.34 -27.41
C LYS A 198 16.34 -9.58 -25.94
N ASN A 199 17.12 -10.62 -25.65
CA ASN A 199 17.55 -10.93 -24.28
C ASN A 199 18.42 -9.80 -23.72
N ILE A 200 19.38 -9.27 -24.50
CA ILE A 200 20.22 -8.13 -24.13
C ILE A 200 19.36 -6.89 -23.87
N LYS A 201 18.40 -6.60 -24.76
CA LYS A 201 17.49 -5.48 -24.59
C LYS A 201 16.69 -5.63 -23.28
N SER A 202 16.10 -6.80 -23.04
CA SER A 202 15.34 -7.07 -21.83
C SER A 202 16.20 -6.91 -20.56
N ALA A 203 17.47 -7.32 -20.59
CA ALA A 203 18.39 -7.14 -19.49
C ALA A 203 18.75 -5.65 -19.27
N ASN A 204 18.97 -4.89 -20.35
CA ASN A 204 19.24 -3.46 -20.29
C ASN A 204 18.02 -2.67 -19.75
N ASP A 205 16.79 -3.07 -20.10
CA ASP A 205 15.55 -2.43 -19.62
C ASP A 205 15.33 -2.62 -18.10
N VAL A 206 16.07 -3.53 -17.46
CA VAL A 206 16.06 -3.70 -16.00
C VAL A 206 16.87 -2.61 -15.29
N LEU A 207 18.00 -2.16 -15.86
CA LEU A 207 18.92 -1.23 -15.20
C LEU A 207 18.26 0.06 -14.65
N PRO A 208 17.45 0.80 -15.43
CA PRO A 208 16.79 2.01 -14.93
C PRO A 208 15.74 1.69 -13.83
N ARG A 209 15.20 0.48 -13.81
CA ARG A 209 14.20 0.02 -12.85
C ARG A 209 14.80 -0.42 -11.52
N LEU A 210 16.13 -0.55 -11.41
CA LEU A 210 16.83 -0.84 -10.16
C LEU A 210 16.88 0.36 -9.22
N THR A 211 16.67 1.57 -9.73
CA THR A 211 16.46 2.76 -8.93
C THR A 211 14.96 2.97 -8.77
N ILE A 212 14.46 2.69 -7.57
CA ILE A 212 13.05 2.79 -7.24
C ILE A 212 12.75 4.21 -6.81
N ARG A 213 11.76 4.82 -7.48
CA ARG A 213 11.34 6.20 -7.25
C ARG A 213 9.90 6.23 -6.78
N THR A 214 9.60 7.18 -5.90
CA THR A 214 8.21 7.39 -5.45
C THR A 214 7.41 8.18 -6.49
N PRO A 215 6.19 7.74 -6.84
CA PRO A 215 5.32 8.51 -7.72
C PRO A 215 4.51 9.58 -6.97
N ILE A 216 4.45 9.53 -5.64
CA ILE A 216 3.69 10.43 -4.77
C ILE A 216 4.60 11.09 -3.73
N PRO A 217 4.29 12.30 -3.29
CA PRO A 217 4.96 12.90 -2.14
C PRO A 217 4.51 12.23 -0.85
N GLY A 218 5.33 12.29 0.20
CA GLY A 218 5.01 11.75 1.51
C GLY A 218 6.23 11.53 2.39
N ILE A 219 6.12 10.64 3.37
CA ILE A 219 7.23 10.27 4.27
C ILE A 219 7.63 8.82 3.99
N PHE A 220 8.89 8.61 3.63
CA PHE A 220 9.40 7.26 3.36
C PHE A 220 9.54 6.45 4.65
N GLN A 221 8.88 5.29 4.67
CA GLN A 221 8.94 4.33 5.76
C GLN A 221 9.61 3.05 5.29
N ILE A 222 10.76 2.71 5.89
CA ILE A 222 11.49 1.48 5.59
C ILE A 222 10.69 0.27 6.09
N ALA A 223 10.51 -0.73 5.23
CA ALA A 223 9.86 -1.98 5.62
C ALA A 223 10.74 -2.81 6.57
N ARG A 224 10.10 -3.70 7.31
CA ARG A 224 10.80 -4.68 8.17
C ARG A 224 11.01 -5.99 7.40
N ASN A 225 12.20 -6.54 7.54
CA ASN A 225 12.50 -7.86 7.00
C ASN A 225 11.61 -8.92 7.69
N ARG A 226 10.95 -9.76 6.89
CA ARG A 226 10.04 -10.80 7.42
C ARG A 226 10.70 -11.83 8.32
N ARG A 227 12.01 -12.11 8.12
CA ARG A 227 12.72 -13.17 8.86
C ARG A 227 13.14 -12.72 10.27
N ASN A 228 13.73 -11.53 10.38
CA ASN A 228 14.32 -11.03 11.63
C ASN A 228 13.57 -9.85 12.25
N ARG A 229 12.51 -9.36 11.59
CA ARG A 229 11.70 -8.20 11.99
C ARG A 229 12.49 -6.89 12.18
N THR A 230 13.75 -6.84 11.74
CA THR A 230 14.54 -5.62 11.73
C THR A 230 14.21 -4.77 10.51
N MET A 231 14.41 -3.47 10.59
CA MET A 231 14.34 -2.59 9.42
C MET A 231 15.40 -2.98 8.40
N LEU A 232 15.06 -2.88 7.13
CA LEU A 232 16.00 -3.12 6.03
C LEU A 232 17.14 -2.11 6.10
N LYS A 233 18.33 -2.55 5.67
CA LYS A 233 19.57 -1.76 5.68
C LYS A 233 20.30 -1.90 4.36
N ILE A 234 21.19 -0.96 4.08
CA ILE A 234 22.15 -1.08 2.98
C ILE A 234 22.98 -2.33 3.20
N GLY A 235 23.10 -3.15 2.16
CA GLY A 235 23.80 -4.45 2.20
C GLY A 235 22.87 -5.65 2.33
N ASP A 236 21.61 -5.47 2.71
CA ASP A 236 20.64 -6.54 2.82
C ASP A 236 20.25 -7.10 1.43
N LEU A 237 19.97 -8.40 1.40
CA LEU A 237 19.41 -9.08 0.24
C LEU A 237 17.90 -9.05 0.31
N ILE A 238 17.28 -8.63 -0.78
CA ILE A 238 15.82 -8.59 -0.94
C ILE A 238 15.40 -9.57 -2.02
N TYR A 239 14.32 -10.29 -1.72
CA TYR A 239 13.73 -11.28 -2.60
C TYR A 239 12.53 -10.69 -3.35
N GLN A 240 12.27 -11.23 -4.53
CA GLN A 240 11.09 -10.89 -5.31
C GLN A 240 9.80 -10.95 -4.47
N GLY A 241 8.94 -9.94 -4.61
CA GLY A 241 7.70 -9.84 -3.86
C GLY A 241 7.84 -9.34 -2.41
N ALA A 242 9.07 -9.11 -1.92
CA ALA A 242 9.28 -8.55 -0.59
C ALA A 242 8.95 -7.05 -0.58
N ASN A 243 8.26 -6.60 0.47
CA ASN A 243 8.05 -5.18 0.72
C ASN A 243 9.37 -4.53 1.15
N MET A 244 9.72 -3.44 0.50
CA MET A 244 10.94 -2.68 0.74
C MET A 244 10.69 -1.40 1.53
N GLY A 245 9.47 -0.85 1.44
CA GLY A 245 9.09 0.37 2.11
C GLY A 245 7.72 0.87 1.67
N ASN A 246 7.21 1.86 2.37
CA ASN A 246 5.94 2.50 2.08
C ASN A 246 6.11 4.01 2.08
N VAL A 247 5.30 4.70 1.28
CA VAL A 247 5.18 6.16 1.32
C VAL A 247 3.70 6.50 1.49
N PRO A 248 3.24 6.84 2.71
CA PRO A 248 1.91 7.38 2.94
C PRO A 248 1.82 8.80 2.36
N ASN A 249 0.70 9.10 1.73
CA ASN A 249 0.36 10.44 1.25
C ASN A 249 -0.24 11.25 2.40
N LEU A 250 0.46 12.30 2.83
CA LEU A 250 0.03 13.11 3.99
C LEU A 250 -1.05 14.14 3.66
N THR A 251 -1.38 14.36 2.39
CA THR A 251 -2.40 15.35 2.00
C THR A 251 -3.81 14.89 2.32
N LYS A 252 -4.04 13.58 2.41
CA LYS A 252 -5.35 13.00 2.70
C LYS A 252 -5.22 12.04 3.87
N MET A 253 -5.72 12.47 5.01
CA MET A 253 -5.67 11.70 6.24
C MET A 253 -7.08 11.21 6.62
N GLU A 254 -7.12 10.05 7.25
CA GLU A 254 -8.30 9.47 7.85
C GLU A 254 -7.99 8.95 9.25
N VAL A 255 -9.02 8.73 10.03
CA VAL A 255 -8.91 8.07 11.33
C VAL A 255 -9.52 6.69 11.22
N GLU A 256 -8.75 5.69 11.55
CA GLU A 256 -9.23 4.34 11.81
C GLU A 256 -9.61 4.23 13.30
N THR A 257 -10.87 3.95 13.58
CA THR A 257 -11.38 3.83 14.94
C THR A 257 -12.31 2.63 15.08
N GLN A 258 -12.50 2.18 16.32
CA GLN A 258 -13.34 1.04 16.65
C GLN A 258 -14.51 1.47 17.50
N ILE A 259 -15.71 1.10 17.04
CA ILE A 259 -16.96 1.41 17.78
C ILE A 259 -17.54 0.11 18.34
N ASN A 260 -17.99 0.19 19.59
CA ASN A 260 -18.62 -0.95 20.26
C ASN A 260 -20.02 -1.26 19.69
N GLU A 261 -20.52 -2.48 19.90
CA GLU A 261 -21.80 -2.96 19.42
C GLU A 261 -22.99 -2.10 19.90
N PHE A 262 -22.91 -1.48 21.09
CA PHE A 262 -23.97 -0.65 21.64
C PHE A 262 -24.10 0.72 20.95
N ASP A 263 -22.98 1.23 20.41
CA ASP A 263 -22.92 2.53 19.77
C ASP A 263 -23.01 2.46 18.24
N TYR A 264 -22.86 1.25 17.68
CA TYR A 264 -22.94 0.99 16.24
C TYR A 264 -24.22 1.54 15.59
N GLN A 265 -25.39 1.33 16.24
CA GLN A 265 -26.69 1.80 15.73
C GLN A 265 -26.86 3.33 15.77
N LYS A 266 -25.99 4.05 16.52
CA LYS A 266 -26.06 5.50 16.69
C LYS A 266 -25.27 6.24 15.63
N ILE A 267 -24.39 5.54 14.88
CA ILE A 267 -23.46 6.11 13.93
C ILE A 267 -23.88 5.73 12.51
N SER A 268 -23.70 6.65 11.59
CA SER A 268 -24.08 6.49 10.18
C SER A 268 -23.04 7.11 9.26
N VAL A 269 -22.88 6.55 8.07
CA VAL A 269 -22.04 7.12 7.02
C VAL A 269 -22.52 8.53 6.66
N GLY A 270 -21.59 9.47 6.46
CA GLY A 270 -21.87 10.91 6.26
C GLY A 270 -22.04 11.71 7.55
N GLN A 271 -21.88 11.09 8.72
CA GLN A 271 -22.01 11.74 10.00
C GLN A 271 -20.79 12.62 10.30
N LYS A 272 -21.04 13.81 10.86
CA LYS A 272 -19.98 14.74 11.27
C LYS A 272 -19.28 14.24 12.53
N VAL A 273 -17.95 14.38 12.52
CA VAL A 273 -17.07 14.00 13.61
C VAL A 273 -16.12 15.15 13.91
N ILE A 274 -15.83 15.40 15.17
CA ILE A 274 -14.71 16.25 15.58
C ILE A 274 -13.57 15.32 16.00
N VAL A 275 -12.42 15.49 15.35
CA VAL A 275 -11.20 14.75 15.63
C VAL A 275 -10.25 15.67 16.42
N ARG A 276 -9.78 15.22 17.59
CA ARG A 276 -8.79 15.91 18.41
C ARG A 276 -7.55 15.04 18.54
N LEU A 277 -6.38 15.66 18.37
CA LEU A 277 -5.09 14.97 18.61
C LEU A 277 -4.88 14.85 20.12
N ASP A 278 -4.56 13.66 20.62
CA ASP A 278 -4.25 13.49 22.06
C ASP A 278 -3.01 14.27 22.47
N ALA A 279 -2.05 14.44 21.54
CA ALA A 279 -0.86 15.25 21.76
C ALA A 279 -1.09 16.77 21.78
N LEU A 280 -2.19 17.25 21.17
CA LEU A 280 -2.55 18.68 21.04
C LEU A 280 -4.06 18.86 21.23
N PRO A 281 -4.58 18.80 22.48
CA PRO A 281 -6.02 18.79 22.76
C PRO A 281 -6.76 20.07 22.32
N ASP A 282 -6.05 21.19 22.23
CA ASP A 282 -6.61 22.48 21.84
C ASP A 282 -6.90 22.56 20.32
N VAL A 283 -6.37 21.61 19.54
CA VAL A 283 -6.54 21.57 18.08
C VAL A 283 -7.59 20.53 17.72
N SER A 284 -8.62 20.95 17.00
CA SER A 284 -9.67 20.07 16.50
C SER A 284 -9.83 20.18 15.01
N PHE A 285 -10.06 19.04 14.35
CA PHE A 285 -10.29 18.93 12.93
C PHE A 285 -11.70 18.42 12.66
N LYS A 286 -12.28 18.86 11.56
CA LYS A 286 -13.58 18.34 11.10
C LYS A 286 -13.37 17.07 10.32
N GLY A 287 -14.15 16.06 10.64
CA GLY A 287 -14.18 14.79 9.94
C GLY A 287 -15.60 14.39 9.55
N GLU A 288 -15.67 13.41 8.67
CA GLU A 288 -16.91 12.78 8.22
C GLU A 288 -16.71 11.27 8.13
N VAL A 289 -17.69 10.51 8.64
CA VAL A 289 -17.68 9.04 8.56
C VAL A 289 -17.81 8.61 7.10
N THR A 290 -16.80 7.93 6.57
CA THR A 290 -16.77 7.43 5.18
C THR A 290 -17.16 5.98 5.08
N LEU A 291 -16.73 5.15 6.05
CA LEU A 291 -16.99 3.73 6.07
C LEU A 291 -17.34 3.25 7.46
N ILE A 292 -18.30 2.34 7.56
CA ILE A 292 -18.59 1.55 8.74
C ILE A 292 -18.59 0.09 8.30
N GLU A 293 -17.70 -0.72 8.86
CA GLU A 293 -17.67 -2.15 8.55
C GLU A 293 -18.93 -2.84 9.07
N LYS A 294 -19.41 -3.83 8.31
CA LYS A 294 -20.62 -4.60 8.64
C LYS A 294 -20.32 -5.85 9.46
N LEU A 295 -19.07 -6.23 9.55
CA LEU A 295 -18.64 -7.41 10.31
C LEU A 295 -18.00 -6.96 11.61
N CYS A 296 -18.49 -7.50 12.73
CA CYS A 296 -17.89 -7.27 14.03
C CYS A 296 -16.89 -8.38 14.37
N TYR A 297 -15.92 -8.03 15.19
CA TYR A 297 -14.95 -8.98 15.74
C TYR A 297 -14.68 -8.66 17.23
N LEU A 298 -14.03 -9.60 17.91
CA LEU A 298 -13.65 -9.38 19.31
C LEU A 298 -12.45 -8.41 19.37
N LYS A 299 -12.56 -7.35 20.13
CA LYS A 299 -11.53 -6.33 20.30
C LYS A 299 -10.20 -6.95 20.78
N ASP A 300 -10.29 -7.93 21.68
CA ASP A 300 -9.15 -8.65 22.21
C ASP A 300 -9.57 -10.09 22.56
N GLN A 301 -8.64 -11.04 22.52
CA GLN A 301 -8.88 -12.45 22.90
C GLN A 301 -9.35 -12.63 24.35
N LYS A 302 -9.05 -11.68 25.23
CA LYS A 302 -9.45 -11.67 26.64
C LYS A 302 -10.76 -10.93 26.89
N SER A 303 -11.20 -10.09 25.98
CA SER A 303 -12.43 -9.28 26.07
C SER A 303 -13.55 -9.96 25.29
N LYS A 304 -14.77 -9.98 25.87
CA LYS A 304 -15.99 -10.36 25.14
C LYS A 304 -16.59 -9.19 24.34
N GLN A 305 -15.93 -8.04 24.33
CA GLN A 305 -16.42 -6.84 23.68
C GLN A 305 -16.23 -6.97 22.15
N LYS A 306 -17.33 -6.84 21.45
CA LYS A 306 -17.35 -6.79 19.99
C LYS A 306 -17.27 -5.36 19.50
N VAL A 307 -16.49 -5.16 18.45
CA VAL A 307 -16.27 -3.87 17.82
C VAL A 307 -16.45 -3.93 16.31
N PHE A 308 -16.74 -2.77 15.73
CA PHE A 308 -16.83 -2.53 14.30
C PHE A 308 -15.79 -1.48 13.94
N ASP A 309 -15.06 -1.70 12.85
CA ASP A 309 -14.13 -0.70 12.34
C ASP A 309 -14.90 0.41 11.62
N VAL A 310 -14.47 1.64 11.85
CA VAL A 310 -15.04 2.85 11.28
C VAL A 310 -13.92 3.74 10.79
N GLU A 311 -14.07 4.23 9.56
CA GLU A 311 -13.15 5.18 8.95
C GLU A 311 -13.78 6.57 8.95
N VAL A 312 -13.02 7.55 9.41
CA VAL A 312 -13.40 8.96 9.46
C VAL A 312 -12.41 9.76 8.62
N LYS A 313 -12.85 10.27 7.50
CA LYS A 313 -12.04 11.15 6.66
C LYS A 313 -11.91 12.52 7.29
N ILE A 314 -10.68 13.03 7.38
CA ILE A 314 -10.42 14.41 7.83
C ILE A 314 -10.60 15.32 6.61
N LEU A 315 -11.34 16.43 6.80
CA LEU A 315 -11.69 17.36 5.73
C LEU A 315 -10.65 18.48 5.56
N GLU A 316 -9.76 18.64 6.51
CA GLU A 316 -8.76 19.70 6.58
C GLU A 316 -7.36 19.10 6.39
N GLU A 317 -6.51 19.79 5.64
CA GLU A 317 -5.10 19.41 5.48
C GLU A 317 -4.27 20.18 6.50
N ASP A 318 -3.43 19.48 7.27
CA ASP A 318 -2.56 20.10 8.27
C ASP A 318 -1.27 19.27 8.42
N GLU A 319 -0.11 19.95 8.39
CA GLU A 319 1.21 19.32 8.51
C GLU A 319 1.45 18.64 9.87
N ARG A 320 0.65 18.98 10.88
CA ARG A 320 0.71 18.38 12.21
C ARG A 320 0.11 16.97 12.25
N LEU A 321 -0.74 16.61 11.27
CA LEU A 321 -1.33 15.29 11.15
C LEU A 321 -0.28 14.31 10.62
N LYS A 322 0.09 13.34 11.44
CA LYS A 322 1.05 12.29 11.04
C LYS A 322 0.43 10.92 11.25
N PRO A 323 0.59 9.98 10.30
CA PRO A 323 0.15 8.60 10.47
C PRO A 323 0.72 7.97 11.74
N GLY A 324 -0.09 7.20 12.45
CA GLY A 324 0.27 6.57 13.72
C GLY A 324 0.03 7.41 14.97
N MET A 325 -0.49 8.65 14.83
CA MET A 325 -0.88 9.46 16.01
C MET A 325 -2.23 9.00 16.55
N THR A 326 -2.36 8.94 17.87
CA THR A 326 -3.62 8.67 18.55
C THR A 326 -4.49 9.91 18.59
N VAL A 327 -5.77 9.73 18.32
CA VAL A 327 -6.78 10.78 18.27
C VAL A 327 -8.04 10.38 19.01
N SER A 328 -8.78 11.37 19.49
CA SER A 328 -10.11 11.23 20.03
C SER A 328 -11.15 11.71 19.02
N CYS A 329 -12.09 10.84 18.65
CA CYS A 329 -13.17 11.10 17.71
C CYS A 329 -14.49 11.32 18.44
N GLU A 330 -15.07 12.50 18.33
CA GLU A 330 -16.39 12.83 18.88
C GLU A 330 -17.43 12.79 17.74
N PHE A 331 -18.25 11.75 17.74
CA PHE A 331 -19.32 11.53 16.77
C PHE A 331 -20.60 12.24 17.20
N PHE A 332 -21.18 13.10 16.37
CA PHE A 332 -22.46 13.76 16.62
C PHE A 332 -23.62 12.88 16.15
N CYS A 333 -24.22 12.13 17.09
CA CYS A 333 -25.24 11.14 16.76
C CYS A 333 -26.63 11.74 16.56
N LYS A 334 -27.13 12.52 17.53
CA LYS A 334 -28.47 13.08 17.48
C LYS A 334 -28.56 14.39 18.25
N GLU A 335 -29.24 15.36 17.67
CA GLU A 335 -29.57 16.62 18.32
C GLU A 335 -31.02 16.53 18.86
N LEU A 336 -31.20 16.71 20.17
CA LEU A 336 -32.52 16.74 20.82
C LEU A 336 -32.80 18.17 21.31
N LYS A 337 -33.80 18.80 20.73
CA LYS A 337 -34.19 20.19 21.12
C LYS A 337 -35.19 20.19 22.23
N ASN A 338 -35.10 21.18 23.12
CA ASN A 338 -36.03 21.45 24.22
C ASN A 338 -36.20 20.26 25.19
N VAL A 339 -35.10 19.56 25.49
CA VAL A 339 -35.07 18.48 26.49
C VAL A 339 -34.43 18.95 27.79
N ILE A 340 -34.73 18.24 28.87
CA ILE A 340 -34.07 18.43 30.16
C ILE A 340 -32.92 17.45 30.23
N TYR A 341 -31.71 17.94 30.44
CA TYR A 341 -30.52 17.11 30.63
C TYR A 341 -29.79 17.51 31.91
N VAL A 342 -29.16 16.54 32.54
CA VAL A 342 -28.50 16.70 33.84
C VAL A 342 -27.15 15.95 33.81
N PRO A 343 -26.18 16.33 34.65
CA PRO A 343 -24.95 15.57 34.81
C PRO A 343 -25.25 14.12 35.24
N LEU A 344 -24.45 13.19 34.79
CA LEU A 344 -24.56 11.77 35.16
C LEU A 344 -24.43 11.57 36.68
N SER A 345 -23.65 12.43 37.36
CA SER A 345 -23.51 12.44 38.83
C SER A 345 -24.81 12.71 39.62
N CYS A 346 -25.86 13.21 38.93
CA CYS A 346 -27.15 13.48 39.57
C CYS A 346 -28.15 12.31 39.42
N ILE A 347 -27.79 11.22 38.77
CA ILE A 347 -28.65 10.05 38.55
C ILE A 347 -28.26 8.94 39.50
N ASP A 348 -29.23 8.50 40.30
CA ASP A 348 -29.10 7.31 41.13
C ASP A 348 -29.87 6.14 40.52
N THR A 349 -29.26 4.96 40.59
CA THR A 349 -29.86 3.69 40.07
C THR A 349 -30.26 2.83 41.25
N THR A 350 -31.54 2.83 41.57
CA THR A 350 -32.12 2.03 42.65
C THR A 350 -32.71 0.74 42.13
N SER A 351 -33.01 -0.21 42.99
CA SER A 351 -33.65 -1.48 42.62
C SER A 351 -35.00 -1.32 41.89
N THR A 352 -35.62 -0.15 42.02
CA THR A 352 -36.95 0.19 41.43
C THR A 352 -36.85 1.06 40.19
N GLY A 353 -35.66 1.45 39.78
CA GLY A 353 -35.47 2.30 38.59
C GLY A 353 -34.45 3.41 38.81
N HIS A 354 -34.54 4.47 37.99
CA HIS A 354 -33.65 5.61 38.09
C HIS A 354 -34.33 6.79 38.82
N CYS A 355 -33.64 7.44 39.71
CA CYS A 355 -34.15 8.61 40.41
C CYS A 355 -33.14 9.77 40.43
N VAL A 356 -33.63 10.98 40.64
CA VAL A 356 -32.85 12.19 40.88
C VAL A 356 -33.30 12.80 42.20
N TYR A 357 -32.39 13.49 42.90
CA TYR A 357 -32.66 14.11 44.17
C TYR A 357 -32.92 15.62 44.00
N LEU A 358 -34.19 16.05 44.21
CA LEU A 358 -34.57 17.45 44.15
C LEU A 358 -34.27 18.13 45.47
N LYS A 359 -33.56 19.25 45.45
CA LYS A 359 -33.31 20.10 46.65
C LYS A 359 -34.60 20.76 47.12
N LYS A 360 -34.97 20.55 48.38
CA LYS A 360 -36.11 21.18 49.02
C LYS A 360 -35.73 21.70 50.44
N GLY A 361 -35.52 23.01 50.54
CA GLY A 361 -35.01 23.61 51.78
C GLY A 361 -33.62 23.11 52.14
N ASN A 362 -33.47 22.56 53.35
CA ASN A 362 -32.20 21.94 53.79
C ASN A 362 -32.08 20.44 53.50
N GLY A 363 -33.07 19.84 52.84
CA GLY A 363 -33.06 18.42 52.48
C GLY A 363 -33.27 18.18 50.96
N TYR A 364 -33.47 16.93 50.61
CA TYR A 364 -33.73 16.50 49.23
C TYR A 364 -34.86 15.47 49.18
N ILE A 365 -35.54 15.40 48.05
CA ILE A 365 -36.63 14.45 47.81
C ILE A 365 -36.27 13.61 46.56
N PRO A 366 -36.29 12.27 46.66
CA PRO A 366 -36.08 11.40 45.47
C PRO A 366 -37.31 11.52 44.54
N VAL A 367 -37.03 11.65 43.24
CA VAL A 367 -38.03 11.69 42.17
C VAL A 367 -37.64 10.69 41.10
N ASN A 368 -38.55 9.73 40.84
CA ASN A 368 -38.34 8.76 39.80
C ASN A 368 -38.37 9.42 38.42
N VAL A 369 -37.42 9.05 37.56
CA VAL A 369 -37.29 9.58 36.21
C VAL A 369 -37.12 8.48 35.20
N LYS A 370 -37.57 8.74 33.97
CA LYS A 370 -37.17 7.93 32.83
C LYS A 370 -35.93 8.55 32.23
N ILE A 371 -34.90 7.74 32.05
CA ILE A 371 -33.66 8.17 31.40
C ILE A 371 -33.81 8.11 29.88
N GLY A 372 -33.20 9.06 29.20
CA GLY A 372 -33.12 9.15 27.76
C GLY A 372 -31.68 8.95 27.23
N PRO A 373 -31.38 9.46 26.07
CA PRO A 373 -30.03 9.44 25.51
C PRO A 373 -29.04 10.17 26.44
N SER A 374 -27.80 9.65 26.49
CA SER A 374 -26.70 10.20 27.26
C SER A 374 -25.47 10.46 26.40
N ASN A 375 -24.61 11.31 26.90
CA ASN A 375 -23.21 11.41 26.44
C ASN A 375 -22.29 11.16 27.66
N ASN A 376 -20.98 11.41 27.52
CA ASN A 376 -20.00 11.10 28.55
C ASN A 376 -20.17 11.88 29.86
N THR A 377 -20.89 12.99 29.85
CA THR A 377 -21.01 13.90 31.03
C THR A 377 -22.44 14.11 31.47
N GLN A 378 -23.40 13.95 30.56
CA GLN A 378 -24.80 14.33 30.79
C GLN A 378 -25.77 13.29 30.24
N ILE A 379 -26.98 13.29 30.80
CA ILE A 379 -28.07 12.38 30.38
C ILE A 379 -29.38 13.15 30.28
N VAL A 380 -30.18 12.85 29.28
CA VAL A 380 -31.56 13.39 29.18
C VAL A 380 -32.46 12.66 30.14
N ILE A 381 -33.27 13.43 30.86
CA ILE A 381 -34.29 12.89 31.76
C ILE A 381 -35.71 13.34 31.34
N TYR A 382 -36.65 12.42 31.48
CA TYR A 382 -38.06 12.68 31.25
C TYR A 382 -38.80 12.60 32.57
N GLY A 383 -39.48 13.71 32.94
CA GLY A 383 -40.23 13.85 34.16
C GLY A 383 -40.86 15.25 34.26
N ASP A 384 -41.69 15.43 35.24
CA ASP A 384 -42.43 16.70 35.46
C ASP A 384 -41.59 17.66 36.32
N PHE A 385 -40.68 18.40 35.67
CA PHE A 385 -39.78 19.34 36.33
C PHE A 385 -40.13 20.79 35.99
N LYS A 386 -40.18 21.64 37.03
CA LYS A 386 -40.36 23.08 36.85
C LYS A 386 -39.02 23.78 36.61
N LYS A 387 -39.04 24.78 35.74
CA LYS A 387 -37.85 25.60 35.47
C LYS A 387 -37.29 26.20 36.76
N GLY A 388 -36.03 26.00 37.04
CA GLY A 388 -35.36 26.58 38.21
C GLY A 388 -35.23 25.65 39.40
N GLN A 389 -35.80 24.44 39.39
CA GLN A 389 -35.54 23.43 40.42
C GLN A 389 -34.04 23.03 40.37
N ARG A 390 -33.54 22.65 41.54
CA ARG A 390 -32.12 22.25 41.69
C ARG A 390 -32.02 20.77 42.05
N LEU A 391 -31.06 20.08 41.44
CA LEU A 391 -30.70 18.71 41.75
C LEU A 391 -29.44 18.66 42.61
N VAL A 392 -29.36 17.63 43.44
CA VAL A 392 -28.21 17.35 44.31
C VAL A 392 -27.49 16.14 43.69
N PRO A 393 -26.14 16.15 43.56
CA PRO A 393 -25.36 14.98 43.15
C PRO A 393 -25.54 13.83 44.17
N VAL A 394 -25.51 12.58 43.64
CA VAL A 394 -25.71 11.38 44.45
C VAL A 394 -24.65 11.22 45.55
N GLU A 395 -23.40 11.59 45.26
CA GLU A 395 -22.30 11.53 46.24
C GLU A 395 -22.56 12.37 47.51
N GLU A 396 -23.39 13.40 47.41
CA GLU A 396 -23.74 14.25 48.55
C GLU A 396 -24.93 13.72 49.36
N THR A 397 -25.78 12.88 48.75
CA THR A 397 -26.92 12.26 49.44
C THR A 397 -26.54 11.03 50.27
N GLN A 398 -25.33 10.50 50.08
CA GLN A 398 -24.80 9.34 50.82
C GLN A 398 -23.91 9.75 52.00
N LYS A 399 -23.73 11.06 52.29
CA LYS A 399 -22.91 11.58 53.37
C LYS A 399 -23.74 11.88 54.64
N ASP A 400 -25.05 11.79 54.57
CA ASP A 400 -25.98 11.84 55.71
C ASP A 400 -26.43 10.41 56.05
#